data_9a82bc6377c8501fd20d45f2a06b183b
#
_entry.id   9a82bc6377c8501fd20d45f2a06b183b
#
_cell.length_a   1.000
_cell.length_b   1.000
_cell.length_c   1.000
_cell.angle_alpha   90.00
_cell.angle_beta   90.00
_cell.angle_gamma   90.00
#
_symmetry.space_group_name_H-M   'P 1'
#
loop_
_entity.id
_entity.type
_entity.pdbx_description
1 polymer ?
#
loop_
_entity_poly.entity_id
_entity_poly.type
_entity_poly.pdbx_seq_one_letter_code
_entity_poly.pdbx_strand_id
1 'polypeptide(L)'
;MFDKRLWRIRWINKFLGVPDLNGSWEGVLESSFEENCVNKKVDMQLEIEQSWNRMKCTSIFPTSKSYSDLVCLDSESSHGTVLKFTYTNHSEDLASGLTQFAGYNELRLDDANTLAGTYYTKRVPATRGKILLIRRNPNDEINVSVNSR
;
A
#
# COMPACT_ATOMS: atom_id res chain seq x y z
N MET A 1 -5.91 -0.01 -24.45
CA MET A 1 -7.03 0.97 -24.42
C MET A 1 -8.27 0.41 -23.73
N PHE A 2 -8.56 -0.83 -23.93
CA PHE A 2 -9.69 -1.56 -23.33
C PHE A 2 -9.55 -1.68 -21.80
N ASP A 3 -8.34 -1.93 -21.28
CA ASP A 3 -8.09 -2.25 -19.87
C ASP A 3 -8.34 -1.11 -18.89
N LYS A 4 -8.05 0.12 -19.25
CA LYS A 4 -8.11 1.24 -18.30
C LYS A 4 -9.49 1.86 -18.13
N ARG A 5 -10.35 1.75 -19.14
CA ARG A 5 -11.69 2.34 -19.11
C ARG A 5 -12.78 1.38 -18.64
N LEU A 6 -12.72 0.13 -19.08
CA LEU A 6 -13.70 -0.88 -18.70
C LEU A 6 -13.62 -1.26 -17.21
N TRP A 7 -12.42 -1.29 -16.66
CA TRP A 7 -12.22 -1.56 -15.24
C TRP A 7 -12.91 -0.52 -14.33
N ARG A 8 -13.02 0.72 -14.78
CA ARG A 8 -13.68 1.79 -14.02
C ARG A 8 -15.21 1.72 -14.04
N ILE A 9 -15.78 0.87 -14.85
CA ILE A 9 -17.25 0.70 -14.89
C ILE A 9 -17.65 -0.12 -13.65
N ARG A 10 -18.28 0.55 -12.69
CA ARG A 10 -18.65 -0.02 -11.38
C ARG A 10 -19.43 -1.33 -11.46
N TRP A 11 -20.23 -1.53 -12.48
CA TRP A 11 -21.01 -2.74 -12.63
C TRP A 11 -20.20 -3.96 -13.05
N ILE A 12 -19.10 -3.77 -13.81
CA ILE A 12 -18.19 -4.86 -14.17
C ILE A 12 -17.45 -5.35 -12.94
N ASN A 13 -16.97 -4.44 -12.09
CA ASN A 13 -16.32 -4.81 -10.84
C ASN A 13 -17.27 -5.57 -9.90
N LYS A 14 -18.54 -5.14 -9.84
CA LYS A 14 -19.56 -5.82 -9.06
C LYS A 14 -19.87 -7.22 -9.60
N PHE A 15 -19.88 -7.37 -10.91
CA PHE A 15 -20.12 -8.65 -11.58
C PHE A 15 -18.97 -9.64 -11.41
N LEU A 16 -17.73 -9.15 -11.40
CA LEU A 16 -16.54 -9.98 -11.25
C LEU A 16 -16.17 -10.25 -9.78
N GLY A 17 -16.81 -9.60 -8.83
CA GLY A 17 -16.54 -9.75 -7.41
C GLY A 17 -15.16 -9.24 -6.98
N VAL A 18 -14.47 -8.45 -7.84
CA VAL A 18 -13.16 -7.90 -7.56
C VAL A 18 -13.30 -6.41 -7.20
N PRO A 19 -12.88 -5.99 -6.00
CA PRO A 19 -12.97 -4.58 -5.61
C PRO A 19 -11.99 -3.71 -6.38
N ASP A 20 -12.36 -2.46 -6.62
CA ASP A 20 -11.48 -1.43 -7.17
C ASP A 20 -10.66 -0.80 -6.04
N LEU A 21 -9.36 -1.06 -6.06
CA LEU A 21 -8.41 -0.51 -5.09
C LEU A 21 -7.61 0.68 -5.63
N ASN A 22 -7.88 1.13 -6.85
CA ASN A 22 -7.17 2.27 -7.45
C ASN A 22 -7.19 3.51 -6.56
N GLY A 23 -6.07 4.20 -6.52
CA GLY A 23 -5.92 5.48 -5.86
C GLY A 23 -4.84 5.51 -4.80
N SER A 24 -4.88 6.56 -4.01
CA SER A 24 -3.97 6.80 -2.91
C SER A 24 -4.57 6.38 -1.58
N TRP A 25 -3.77 5.68 -0.80
CA TRP A 25 -4.10 5.25 0.56
C TRP A 25 -3.06 5.83 1.51
N GLU A 26 -3.50 6.36 2.62
CA GLU A 26 -2.63 7.00 3.62
C GLU A 26 -2.83 6.40 5.00
N GLY A 27 -1.77 6.31 5.75
CA GLY A 27 -1.84 5.81 7.12
C GLY A 27 -0.49 5.67 7.78
N VAL A 28 -0.39 4.65 8.61
CA VAL A 28 0.74 4.45 9.50
C VAL A 28 1.23 3.00 9.42
N LEU A 29 2.54 2.87 9.37
CA LEU A 29 3.24 1.61 9.55
C LEU A 29 3.85 1.59 10.95
N GLU A 30 3.52 0.57 11.73
CA GLU A 30 4.06 0.36 13.07
C GLU A 30 5.06 -0.78 13.03
N SER A 31 6.32 -0.46 13.28
CA SER A 31 7.44 -1.40 13.19
C SER A 31 7.74 -2.04 14.54
N SER A 32 8.12 -3.31 14.51
CA SER A 32 8.68 -4.02 15.66
C SER A 32 10.11 -3.56 16.03
N PHE A 33 10.70 -2.66 15.26
CA PHE A 33 11.98 -2.08 15.62
C PHE A 33 11.78 -1.14 16.81
N GLU A 34 12.18 -1.60 17.99
CA GLU A 34 12.05 -0.84 19.22
C GLU A 34 13.20 0.15 19.36
N GLU A 35 12.88 1.42 19.25
CA GLU A 35 13.75 2.48 19.71
C GLU A 35 13.20 3.00 21.04
N ASN A 36 13.93 2.77 22.14
CA ASN A 36 13.52 3.14 23.52
C ASN A 36 12.24 2.47 24.04
N CYS A 37 12.02 1.19 23.75
CA CYS A 37 10.85 0.41 24.19
C CYS A 37 9.50 0.91 23.63
N VAL A 38 9.50 1.71 22.59
CA VAL A 38 8.29 2.17 21.89
C VAL A 38 8.34 1.70 20.45
N ASN A 39 7.28 1.07 19.98
CA ASN A 39 7.15 0.70 18.57
C ASN A 39 7.26 1.95 17.69
N LYS A 40 8.15 1.89 16.72
CA LYS A 40 8.34 3.00 15.79
C LYS A 40 7.17 3.09 14.81
N LYS A 41 6.53 4.25 14.78
CA LYS A 41 5.47 4.57 13.81
C LYS A 41 6.05 5.43 12.68
N VAL A 42 5.73 5.07 11.46
CA VAL A 42 6.17 5.77 10.26
C VAL A 42 4.97 6.07 9.40
N ASP A 43 4.87 7.30 8.91
CA ASP A 43 3.84 7.67 7.95
C ASP A 43 4.06 6.92 6.64
N MET A 44 2.99 6.38 6.08
CA MET A 44 3.01 5.60 4.86
C MET A 44 1.91 6.05 3.92
N GLN A 45 2.26 6.18 2.65
CA GLN A 45 1.32 6.35 1.56
C GLN A 45 1.47 5.16 0.61
N LEU A 46 0.35 4.60 0.20
CA LEU A 46 0.32 3.52 -0.78
C LEU A 46 -0.44 3.98 -2.01
N GLU A 47 0.24 3.99 -3.14
CA GLU A 47 -0.34 4.24 -4.46
C GLU A 47 -0.65 2.91 -5.14
N ILE A 48 -1.90 2.67 -5.50
CA ILE A 48 -2.33 1.46 -6.20
C ILE A 48 -2.81 1.84 -7.60
N GLU A 49 -2.18 1.24 -8.59
CA GLU A 49 -2.61 1.26 -9.97
C GLU A 49 -3.12 -0.13 -10.35
N GLN A 50 -4.41 -0.24 -10.58
CA GLN A 50 -5.08 -1.49 -10.91
C GLN A 50 -5.76 -1.39 -12.27
N SER A 51 -5.46 -2.35 -13.14
CA SER A 51 -6.16 -2.58 -14.40
C SER A 51 -6.70 -4.01 -14.44
N TRP A 52 -7.34 -4.39 -15.52
CA TRP A 52 -7.89 -5.73 -15.70
C TRP A 52 -6.86 -6.86 -15.47
N ASN A 53 -5.65 -6.67 -15.95
CA ASN A 53 -4.62 -7.70 -15.96
C ASN A 53 -3.33 -7.32 -15.22
N ARG A 54 -3.28 -6.14 -14.62
CA ARG A 54 -2.09 -5.64 -13.92
C ARG A 54 -2.45 -4.91 -12.65
N MET A 55 -1.60 -5.08 -11.66
CA MET A 55 -1.66 -4.32 -10.43
C MET A 55 -0.26 -3.91 -10.03
N LYS A 56 -0.09 -2.65 -9.66
CA LYS A 56 1.17 -2.08 -9.24
C LYS A 56 0.95 -1.30 -7.95
N CYS A 57 1.77 -1.58 -6.96
CA CYS A 57 1.73 -0.92 -5.67
C CYS A 57 3.04 -0.19 -5.42
N THR A 58 2.96 1.08 -5.07
CA THR A 58 4.11 1.88 -4.70
C THR A 58 3.91 2.40 -3.28
N SER A 59 4.77 2.01 -2.37
CA SER A 59 4.76 2.49 -0.99
C SER A 59 5.70 3.66 -0.84
N ILE A 60 5.22 4.76 -0.28
CA ILE A 60 5.96 6.00 -0.12
C ILE A 60 6.11 6.29 1.37
N PHE A 61 7.36 6.42 1.79
CA PHE A 61 7.76 6.78 3.15
C PHE A 61 8.52 8.11 3.14
N PRO A 62 8.70 8.80 4.27
CA PRO A 62 9.41 10.08 4.31
C PRO A 62 10.82 10.06 3.69
N THR A 63 11.54 8.94 3.82
CA THR A 63 12.93 8.82 3.38
C THR A 63 13.18 7.69 2.38
N SER A 64 12.15 6.98 1.95
CA SER A 64 12.31 5.83 1.05
C SER A 64 11.05 5.55 0.24
N LYS A 65 11.21 4.79 -0.83
CA LYS A 65 10.12 4.26 -1.65
C LYS A 65 10.30 2.77 -1.86
N SER A 66 9.19 2.06 -1.94
CA SER A 66 9.16 0.64 -2.26
C SER A 66 8.27 0.40 -3.46
N TYR A 67 8.75 -0.40 -4.39
CA TYR A 67 8.02 -0.78 -5.59
C TYR A 67 7.66 -2.25 -5.54
N SER A 68 6.42 -2.58 -5.87
CA SER A 68 5.98 -3.97 -5.91
C SER A 68 6.68 -4.75 -7.03
N ASP A 69 7.10 -5.97 -6.71
CA ASP A 69 7.66 -6.90 -7.68
C ASP A 69 6.61 -7.92 -8.14
N LEU A 70 5.85 -8.47 -7.21
CA LEU A 70 4.78 -9.42 -7.46
C LEU A 70 3.56 -9.04 -6.63
N VAL A 71 2.41 -8.92 -7.28
CA VAL A 71 1.15 -8.55 -6.63
C VAL A 71 0.10 -9.63 -6.87
N CYS A 72 -0.60 -10.01 -5.81
CA CYS A 72 -1.74 -10.92 -5.84
C CYS A 72 -2.91 -10.30 -5.10
N LEU A 73 -4.06 -10.23 -5.74
CA LEU A 73 -5.32 -9.84 -5.10
C LEU A 73 -6.18 -11.10 -4.94
N ASP A 74 -6.31 -11.55 -3.70
CA ASP A 74 -7.15 -12.70 -3.35
C ASP A 74 -8.52 -12.22 -2.89
N SER A 75 -9.50 -12.29 -3.77
CA SER A 75 -10.87 -11.89 -3.48
C SER A 75 -11.74 -13.03 -2.94
N GLU A 76 -11.23 -14.25 -2.94
CA GLU A 76 -11.94 -15.46 -2.51
C GLU A 76 -11.45 -16.01 -1.15
N SER A 77 -10.58 -15.26 -0.48
CA SER A 77 -10.11 -15.62 0.85
C SER A 77 -11.26 -15.75 1.83
N SER A 78 -11.17 -16.72 2.75
CA SER A 78 -12.13 -16.89 3.85
C SER A 78 -12.20 -15.66 4.77
N HIS A 79 -11.21 -14.79 4.72
CA HIS A 79 -11.11 -13.55 5.49
C HIS A 79 -11.50 -12.30 4.69
N GLY A 80 -12.11 -12.46 3.53
CA GLY A 80 -12.47 -11.37 2.62
C GLY A 80 -11.40 -11.11 1.57
N THR A 81 -11.34 -9.89 1.04
CA THR A 81 -10.34 -9.51 0.04
C THR A 81 -9.01 -9.20 0.69
N VAL A 82 -7.96 -9.85 0.22
CA VAL A 82 -6.58 -9.69 0.71
C VAL A 82 -5.67 -9.29 -0.44
N LEU A 83 -4.98 -8.18 -0.27
CA LEU A 83 -3.92 -7.71 -1.16
C LEU A 83 -2.57 -8.20 -0.63
N LYS A 84 -1.85 -8.96 -1.44
CA LYS A 84 -0.54 -9.50 -1.10
C LYS A 84 0.47 -9.04 -2.14
N PHE A 85 1.58 -8.49 -1.72
CA PHE A 85 2.64 -8.12 -2.66
C PHE A 85 4.03 -8.16 -2.04
N THR A 86 4.98 -8.60 -2.84
CA THR A 86 6.41 -8.45 -2.55
C THR A 86 6.90 -7.12 -3.06
N TYR A 87 7.89 -6.56 -2.41
CA TYR A 87 8.44 -5.26 -2.79
C TYR A 87 9.96 -5.20 -2.60
N THR A 88 10.57 -4.26 -3.31
CA THR A 88 11.95 -3.85 -3.11
C THR A 88 11.97 -2.39 -2.64
N ASN A 89 12.59 -2.15 -1.50
CA ASN A 89 12.72 -0.81 -0.94
C ASN A 89 14.01 -0.15 -1.43
N HIS A 90 13.90 1.12 -1.81
CA HIS A 90 15.01 1.98 -2.20
C HIS A 90 15.09 3.15 -1.23
N SER A 91 16.15 3.20 -0.42
CA SER A 91 16.42 4.32 0.47
C SER A 91 17.17 5.42 -0.27
N GLU A 92 16.75 6.67 -0.05
CA GLU A 92 17.43 7.86 -0.58
C GLU A 92 18.59 8.33 0.32
N ASP A 93 18.83 7.65 1.43
CA ASP A 93 19.91 8.00 2.35
C ASP A 93 21.27 7.58 1.79
N LEU A 94 21.92 8.52 1.15
CA LEU A 94 23.27 8.35 0.57
C LEU A 94 24.37 8.14 1.64
N ALA A 95 24.10 8.48 2.90
CA ALA A 95 25.08 8.37 3.98
C ALA A 95 25.20 6.94 4.54
N SER A 96 24.17 6.12 4.41
CA SER A 96 24.14 4.77 4.96
C SER A 96 24.58 3.67 3.99
N GLY A 97 24.99 4.06 2.76
CA GLY A 97 25.24 3.08 1.70
C GLY A 97 23.93 2.43 1.23
N LEU A 98 23.89 2.03 -0.03
CA LEU A 98 22.74 1.41 -0.68
C LEU A 98 22.15 0.27 0.15
N THR A 99 21.09 0.56 0.87
CA THR A 99 20.29 -0.47 1.54
C THR A 99 19.02 -0.75 0.71
N GLN A 100 19.19 -1.55 -0.33
CA GLN A 100 18.05 -2.21 -0.94
C GLN A 100 17.69 -3.44 -0.10
N PHE A 101 16.44 -3.55 0.26
CA PHE A 101 15.92 -4.76 0.90
C PHE A 101 14.55 -5.13 0.34
N ALA A 102 14.31 -6.42 0.28
CA ALA A 102 13.02 -6.95 -0.12
C ALA A 102 12.10 -7.15 1.09
N GLY A 103 10.81 -7.19 0.83
CA GLY A 103 9.82 -7.44 1.85
C GLY A 103 8.50 -7.93 1.28
N TYR A 104 7.54 -8.14 2.16
CA TYR A 104 6.23 -8.65 1.85
C TYR A 104 5.16 -7.92 2.66
N ASN A 105 4.09 -7.52 1.99
CA ASN A 105 2.92 -6.93 2.62
C ASN A 105 1.69 -7.79 2.38
N GLU A 106 0.89 -7.93 3.42
CA GLU A 106 -0.40 -8.59 3.37
C GLU A 106 -1.45 -7.68 4.00
N LEU A 107 -2.33 -7.13 3.18
CA LEU A 107 -3.31 -6.14 3.58
C LEU A 107 -4.72 -6.66 3.29
N ARG A 108 -5.58 -6.66 4.29
CA ARG A 108 -6.99 -7.01 4.16
C ARG A 108 -7.83 -5.76 4.01
N LEU A 109 -8.77 -5.82 3.09
CA LEU A 109 -9.80 -4.79 2.93
C LEU A 109 -10.88 -5.00 3.98
N ASP A 110 -10.90 -4.18 5.04
CA ASP A 110 -11.87 -4.28 6.13
C ASP A 110 -13.23 -3.69 5.75
N ASP A 111 -13.20 -2.53 5.12
CA ASP A 111 -14.35 -1.91 4.45
C ASP A 111 -13.89 -1.33 3.11
N ALA A 112 -14.76 -0.66 2.37
CA ALA A 112 -14.42 -0.13 1.05
C ALA A 112 -13.24 0.86 1.07
N ASN A 113 -12.87 1.40 2.23
CA ASN A 113 -11.91 2.50 2.37
C ASN A 113 -10.78 2.23 3.38
N THR A 114 -10.66 1.02 3.92
CA THR A 114 -9.64 0.69 4.93
C THR A 114 -8.88 -0.57 4.55
N LEU A 115 -7.56 -0.46 4.47
CA LEU A 115 -6.63 -1.57 4.33
C LEU A 115 -5.85 -1.74 5.64
N ALA A 116 -5.92 -2.92 6.22
CA ALA A 116 -5.21 -3.25 7.46
C ALA A 116 -4.51 -4.59 7.33
N GLY A 117 -3.30 -4.68 7.84
CA GLY A 117 -2.56 -5.92 7.79
C GLY A 117 -1.17 -5.85 8.37
N THR A 118 -0.29 -6.64 7.81
CA THR A 118 1.06 -6.83 8.33
C THR A 118 2.09 -6.68 7.21
N TYR A 119 3.30 -6.33 7.60
CA TYR A 119 4.45 -6.35 6.72
C TYR A 119 5.60 -7.15 7.33
N TYR A 120 6.48 -7.58 6.46
CA TYR A 120 7.65 -8.36 6.80
C TYR A 120 8.80 -7.97 5.87
N THR A 121 9.97 -7.71 6.45
CA THR A 121 11.17 -7.36 5.66
C THR A 121 12.19 -8.47 5.69
N LYS A 122 12.84 -8.67 4.56
CA LYS A 122 14.01 -9.55 4.42
C LYS A 122 15.28 -8.74 4.70
N ARG A 123 15.44 -8.29 5.93
CA ARG A 123 16.63 -7.59 6.44
C ARG A 123 17.28 -8.41 7.54
N VAL A 124 18.49 -8.03 7.91
CA VAL A 124 19.14 -8.58 9.10
C VAL A 124 19.46 -7.42 10.05
N PRO A 125 18.80 -7.36 11.23
CA PRO A 125 17.69 -8.21 11.68
C PRO A 125 16.39 -7.93 10.90
N ALA A 126 15.58 -8.98 10.72
CA ALA A 126 14.28 -8.85 10.07
C ALA A 126 13.33 -7.98 10.90
N THR A 127 12.57 -7.12 10.23
CA THR A 127 11.53 -6.32 10.86
C THR A 127 10.15 -6.79 10.41
N ARG A 128 9.19 -6.67 11.29
CA ARG A 128 7.78 -6.97 11.03
C ARG A 128 6.91 -5.96 11.75
N GLY A 129 5.68 -5.84 11.35
CA GLY A 129 4.78 -4.94 12.03
C GLY A 129 3.41 -4.87 11.39
N LYS A 130 2.69 -3.83 11.73
CA LYS A 130 1.31 -3.60 11.29
C LYS A 130 1.22 -2.39 10.37
N ILE A 131 0.27 -2.46 9.45
CA ILE A 131 -0.06 -1.36 8.54
C ILE A 131 -1.55 -1.08 8.66
N LEU A 132 -1.90 0.20 8.75
CA LEU A 132 -3.27 0.68 8.69
C LEU A 132 -3.32 1.84 7.70
N LEU A 133 -4.11 1.69 6.64
CA LEU A 133 -4.25 2.67 5.58
C LEU A 133 -5.72 2.99 5.34
N ILE A 134 -6.00 4.25 5.07
CA ILE A 134 -7.33 4.76 4.73
C ILE A 134 -7.26 5.34 3.32
N ARG A 135 -8.26 5.05 2.51
CA ARG A 135 -8.37 5.60 1.16
C ARG A 135 -8.50 7.11 1.20
N ARG A 136 -7.63 7.78 0.48
CA ARG A 136 -7.71 9.22 0.31
C ARG A 136 -8.85 9.58 -0.63
N ASN A 137 -9.73 10.48 -0.17
CA ASN A 137 -10.80 10.98 -1.01
C ASN A 137 -10.24 12.03 -2.00
N PRO A 138 -10.48 11.90 -3.32
CA PRO A 138 -10.02 12.88 -4.30
C PRO A 138 -10.49 14.30 -4.03
N ASN A 139 -11.62 14.47 -3.33
CA ASN A 139 -12.15 15.78 -2.96
C ASN A 139 -11.34 16.49 -1.87
N ASP A 140 -10.55 15.77 -1.08
CA ASP A 140 -9.72 16.34 -0.03
C ASP A 140 -8.52 17.11 -0.59
N GLU A 141 -8.03 16.76 -1.77
CA GLU A 141 -6.95 17.48 -2.46
C GLU A 141 -7.36 18.89 -2.89
N ILE A 142 -8.61 19.06 -3.26
CA ILE A 142 -9.15 20.36 -3.72
C ILE A 142 -9.24 21.33 -2.54
N ASN A 143 -9.59 20.86 -1.36
CA ASN A 143 -9.72 21.69 -0.17
C ASN A 143 -8.37 22.18 0.39
N VAL A 144 -7.32 21.39 0.26
CA VAL A 144 -5.97 21.78 0.69
C VAL A 144 -5.38 22.85 -0.23
N SER A 145 -5.67 22.81 -1.52
CA SER A 145 -5.20 23.82 -2.48
C SER A 145 -5.92 25.16 -2.35
N VAL A 146 -7.15 25.17 -1.84
CA VAL A 146 -7.94 26.41 -1.63
C VAL A 146 -7.55 27.13 -0.34
N ASN A 147 -7.11 26.41 0.69
CA ASN A 147 -6.71 26.99 1.98
C ASN A 147 -5.25 27.46 2.05
N SER A 148 -4.45 27.26 1.00
CA SER A 148 -3.06 27.72 0.92
C SER A 148 -2.85 29.03 0.16
N ARG A 149 -3.91 29.76 -0.10
CA ARG A 149 -3.85 31.10 -0.72
C ARG A 149 -4.18 32.21 0.25
#